data_f588a6b5fc6db145f3f07874f72d2490
#
_entry.id   f588a6b5fc6db145f3f07874f72d2490
#
_cell.length_a   1.000
_cell.length_b   1.000
_cell.length_c   1.000
_cell.angle_alpha   90.00
_cell.angle_beta   90.00
_cell.angle_gamma   90.00
#
_symmetry.space_group_name_H-M   'P 1'
#
loop_
_entity.id
_entity.type
_entity.pdbx_description
1 polymer ?
#
loop_
_entity_poly.entity_id
_entity_poly.type
_entity_poly.pdbx_seq_one_letter_code
_entity_poly.pdbx_strand_id
1 'polypeptide(L)'
;MIAYVTVGTDDIVGAKRFYSAFLPALGYALHEGPEGLSYALPVPPGEAPTLPDFYVKPTFDGRPATAGNGAMTAFEARDQGQVRDLHRAALAAGGSDEGQPGFRDAYGPNFFVSYLRDPQGNKIALFSNNPNDPSRDG
;
A
#
# COMPACT_ATOMS: atom_id res chain seq x y z
N MET A 1 -0.99 10.10 16.23
CA MET A 1 -0.77 10.06 14.76
C MET A 1 0.33 9.05 14.45
N ILE A 2 0.07 8.16 13.49
CA ILE A 2 1.10 7.22 13.02
C ILE A 2 2.12 7.99 12.21
N ALA A 3 3.39 7.91 12.59
CA ALA A 3 4.47 8.63 11.91
C ALA A 3 4.99 7.85 10.69
N TYR A 4 5.18 6.56 10.84
CA TYR A 4 5.61 5.68 9.75
C TYR A 4 5.24 4.22 10.04
N VAL A 5 5.21 3.43 8.98
CA VAL A 5 4.99 2.00 9.02
C VAL A 5 6.16 1.32 8.32
N THR A 6 6.65 0.22 8.88
CA THR A 6 7.73 -0.57 8.26
C THR A 6 7.24 -1.98 8.00
N VAL A 7 7.51 -2.48 6.80
CA VAL A 7 7.35 -3.90 6.47
C VAL A 7 8.70 -4.50 6.10
N GLY A 8 8.89 -5.79 6.38
CA GLY A 8 10.12 -6.50 6.10
C GLY A 8 10.14 -7.12 4.71
N THR A 9 11.34 -7.23 4.14
CA THR A 9 11.55 -7.98 2.90
C THR A 9 12.92 -8.63 2.91
N ASP A 10 13.02 -9.81 2.29
CA ASP A 10 14.31 -10.46 2.01
C ASP A 10 14.79 -10.14 0.59
N ASP A 11 13.95 -9.49 -0.23
CA ASP A 11 14.21 -9.14 -1.62
C ASP A 11 13.82 -7.69 -1.89
N ILE A 12 14.77 -6.79 -1.71
CA ILE A 12 14.58 -5.34 -1.92
C ILE A 12 14.24 -5.02 -3.38
N VAL A 13 14.84 -5.73 -4.34
CA VAL A 13 14.59 -5.50 -5.78
C VAL A 13 13.15 -5.84 -6.13
N GLY A 14 12.66 -6.98 -5.68
CA GLY A 14 11.27 -7.38 -5.88
C GLY A 14 10.28 -6.47 -5.17
N ALA A 15 10.60 -6.06 -3.94
CA ALA A 15 9.78 -5.11 -3.19
C ALA A 15 9.69 -3.75 -3.89
N LYS A 16 10.81 -3.22 -4.39
CA LYS A 16 10.83 -1.97 -5.15
C LYS A 16 9.95 -2.05 -6.39
N ARG A 17 10.06 -3.13 -7.16
CA ARG A 17 9.24 -3.33 -8.34
C ARG A 17 7.75 -3.32 -7.99
N PHE A 18 7.37 -4.00 -6.93
CA PHE A 18 5.98 -4.10 -6.50
C PHE A 18 5.43 -2.75 -6.04
N TYR A 19 6.04 -2.14 -5.03
CA TYR A 19 5.52 -0.90 -4.44
C TYR A 19 5.61 0.29 -5.39
N SER A 20 6.63 0.34 -6.25
CA SER A 20 6.75 1.40 -7.26
C SER A 20 5.74 1.29 -8.39
N ALA A 21 5.03 0.17 -8.49
CA ALA A 21 3.98 0.01 -9.50
C ALA A 21 2.71 0.78 -9.13
N PHE A 22 2.47 1.09 -7.85
CA PHE A 22 1.23 1.76 -7.45
C PHE A 22 1.40 2.93 -6.48
N LEU A 23 2.42 2.97 -5.64
CA LEU A 23 2.58 4.05 -4.67
C LEU A 23 2.80 5.43 -5.31
N PRO A 24 3.56 5.57 -6.42
CA PRO A 24 3.68 6.89 -7.07
C PRO A 24 2.34 7.46 -7.52
N ALA A 25 1.41 6.65 -8.00
CA ALA A 25 0.07 7.10 -8.39
C ALA A 25 -0.74 7.62 -7.20
N LEU A 26 -0.39 7.23 -5.98
CA LEU A 26 -0.99 7.72 -4.74
C LEU A 26 -0.25 8.95 -4.18
N GLY A 27 0.76 9.44 -4.88
CA GLY A 27 1.50 10.65 -4.51
C GLY A 27 2.81 10.39 -3.77
N TYR A 28 3.19 9.14 -3.52
CA TYR A 28 4.43 8.83 -2.82
C TYR A 28 5.65 8.96 -3.72
N ALA A 29 6.72 9.54 -3.19
CA ALA A 29 8.03 9.56 -3.81
C ALA A 29 8.95 8.55 -3.14
N LEU A 30 9.73 7.81 -3.96
CA LEU A 30 10.68 6.83 -3.47
C LEU A 30 12.03 7.47 -3.18
N HIS A 31 12.58 7.16 -2.01
CA HIS A 31 13.98 7.41 -1.66
C HIS A 31 14.63 6.08 -1.32
N GLU A 32 15.72 5.76 -2.01
CA GLU A 32 16.50 4.55 -1.76
C GLU A 32 17.74 4.90 -0.95
N GLY A 33 18.05 4.07 0.02
CA GLY A 33 19.23 4.24 0.84
C GLY A 33 19.80 2.89 1.27
N PRO A 34 20.91 2.89 2.03
CA PRO A 34 21.53 1.65 2.50
C PRO A 34 20.61 0.84 3.42
N GLU A 35 19.61 1.48 4.02
CA GLU A 35 18.65 0.83 4.92
C GLU A 35 17.46 0.21 4.20
N GLY A 36 17.22 0.54 2.92
CA GLY A 36 16.09 0.05 2.16
C GLY A 36 15.33 1.13 1.42
N LEU A 37 14.02 0.94 1.29
CA LEU A 37 13.13 1.84 0.54
C LEU A 37 12.32 2.71 1.51
N SER A 38 12.21 4.00 1.17
CA SER A 38 11.34 4.95 1.88
C SER A 38 10.39 5.58 0.88
N TYR A 39 9.10 5.43 1.11
CA TYR A 39 8.04 6.09 0.32
C TYR A 39 7.41 7.18 1.18
N ALA A 40 7.50 8.41 0.74
CA ALA A 40 7.00 9.58 1.47
C ALA A 40 6.20 10.50 0.55
N LEU A 41 5.24 11.21 1.14
CA LEU A 41 4.48 12.23 0.41
C LEU A 41 5.32 13.51 0.37
N PRO A 42 5.67 14.04 -0.83
CA PRO A 42 6.46 15.28 -0.93
C PRO A 42 5.71 16.46 -0.31
N VAL A 43 6.47 17.33 0.35
CA VAL A 43 5.95 18.60 0.88
C VAL A 43 6.84 19.77 0.41
N PRO A 44 6.28 20.97 0.28
CA PRO A 44 7.06 22.15 -0.05
C PRO A 44 8.14 22.41 1.02
N PRO A 45 9.29 23.02 0.64
CA PRO A 45 10.33 23.38 1.60
C PRO A 45 9.78 24.25 2.73
N GLY A 46 10.19 23.93 3.97
CA GLY A 46 9.76 24.68 5.16
C GLY A 46 8.43 24.24 5.75
N GLU A 47 7.72 23.33 5.12
CA GLU A 47 6.47 22.79 5.66
C GLU A 47 6.72 21.48 6.44
N ALA A 48 5.82 21.18 7.36
CA ALA A 48 5.87 19.94 8.13
C ALA A 48 5.62 18.74 7.21
N PRO A 49 6.28 17.59 7.46
CA PRO A 49 6.02 16.37 6.68
C PRO A 49 4.56 15.95 6.74
N THR A 50 4.04 15.45 5.61
CA THR A 50 2.75 14.79 5.57
C THR A 50 2.94 13.32 5.90
N LEU A 51 2.35 12.86 6.98
CA LEU A 51 2.54 11.52 7.52
C LEU A 51 1.32 10.63 7.25
N PRO A 52 1.51 9.30 7.30
CA PRO A 52 2.74 8.56 7.62
C PRO A 52 3.61 8.27 6.40
N ASP A 53 4.90 8.02 6.64
CA ASP A 53 5.79 7.44 5.66
C ASP A 53 5.65 5.92 5.66
N PHE A 54 6.07 5.28 4.57
CA PHE A 54 6.05 3.83 4.44
C PHE A 54 7.44 3.31 4.06
N TYR A 55 7.99 2.43 4.88
CA TYR A 55 9.34 1.89 4.71
C TYR A 55 9.28 0.40 4.40
N VAL A 56 10.14 -0.03 3.47
CA VAL A 56 10.35 -1.44 3.15
C VAL A 56 11.82 -1.75 3.35
N LYS A 57 12.14 -2.61 4.30
CA LYS A 57 13.51 -2.83 4.76
C LYS A 57 13.83 -4.29 4.97
N PRO A 58 15.12 -4.68 4.93
CA PRO A 58 15.56 -5.92 5.54
C PRO A 58 15.18 -5.94 7.02
N THR A 59 15.05 -7.13 7.59
CA THR A 59 14.66 -7.26 8.99
C THR A 59 15.72 -6.73 9.93
N PHE A 60 15.28 -6.22 11.07
CA PHE A 60 16.14 -5.64 12.08
C PHE A 60 17.16 -6.65 12.64
N ASP A 61 16.75 -7.91 12.83
CA ASP A 61 17.57 -8.95 13.44
C ASP A 61 18.29 -9.85 12.44
N GLY A 62 18.16 -9.60 11.15
CA GLY A 62 18.81 -10.39 10.09
C GLY A 62 18.16 -11.75 9.81
N ARG A 63 17.11 -12.13 10.56
CA ARG A 63 16.35 -13.34 10.27
C ARG A 63 15.45 -13.13 9.06
N PRO A 64 14.97 -14.22 8.42
CA PRO A 64 14.03 -14.07 7.30
C PRO A 64 12.82 -13.23 7.67
N ALA A 65 12.39 -12.39 6.75
CA ALA A 65 11.20 -11.56 6.94
C ALA A 65 9.93 -12.42 6.96
N THR A 66 8.99 -12.05 7.83
CA THR A 66 7.66 -12.66 7.86
C THR A 66 6.62 -11.56 7.72
N ALA A 67 5.44 -11.92 7.19
CA ALA A 67 4.37 -10.96 6.98
C ALA A 67 3.70 -10.47 8.28
N GLY A 68 3.82 -11.22 9.36
CA GLY A 68 3.07 -10.95 10.58
C GLY A 68 1.59 -11.33 10.42
N ASN A 69 1.18 -12.43 11.05
CA ASN A 69 -0.20 -12.88 10.95
C ASN A 69 -1.16 -11.85 11.59
N GLY A 70 -2.11 -11.35 10.81
CA GLY A 70 -3.06 -10.33 11.24
C GLY A 70 -2.64 -8.89 10.92
N ALA A 71 -1.41 -8.66 10.46
CA ALA A 71 -0.96 -7.33 10.06
C ALA A 71 -1.41 -7.00 8.64
N MET A 72 -1.77 -5.73 8.43
CA MET A 72 -2.13 -5.21 7.11
C MET A 72 -1.89 -3.70 7.06
N THR A 73 -1.43 -3.20 5.92
CA THR A 73 -1.33 -1.76 5.65
C THR A 73 -2.32 -1.40 4.55
N ALA A 74 -3.20 -0.44 4.82
CA ALA A 74 -4.17 0.04 3.86
C ALA A 74 -3.75 1.40 3.30
N PHE A 75 -3.75 1.54 1.98
CA PHE A 75 -3.49 2.81 1.29
C PHE A 75 -4.79 3.34 0.71
N GLU A 76 -5.04 4.64 0.92
CA GLU A 76 -6.23 5.28 0.40
C GLU A 76 -6.02 5.71 -1.05
N ALA A 77 -6.95 5.29 -1.92
CA ALA A 77 -7.07 5.76 -3.29
C ALA A 77 -8.16 6.85 -3.37
N ARG A 78 -8.12 7.67 -4.41
CA ARG A 78 -9.08 8.77 -4.57
C ARG A 78 -10.49 8.30 -4.94
N ASP A 79 -10.60 7.17 -5.63
CA ASP A 79 -11.89 6.64 -6.10
C ASP A 79 -11.81 5.13 -6.39
N GLN A 80 -12.96 4.54 -6.68
CA GLN A 80 -13.07 3.11 -6.98
C GLN A 80 -12.30 2.69 -8.23
N GLY A 81 -12.28 3.56 -9.26
CA GLY A 81 -11.51 3.32 -10.48
C GLY A 81 -10.03 3.18 -10.20
N GLN A 82 -9.48 4.03 -9.36
CA GLN A 82 -8.07 3.95 -8.98
C GLN A 82 -7.78 2.68 -8.17
N VAL A 83 -8.68 2.26 -7.27
CA VAL A 83 -8.52 0.98 -6.57
C VAL A 83 -8.38 -0.18 -7.57
N ARG A 84 -9.24 -0.22 -8.58
CA ARG A 84 -9.19 -1.27 -9.61
C ARG A 84 -7.90 -1.23 -10.41
N ASP A 85 -7.50 -0.04 -10.85
CA ASP A 85 -6.31 0.13 -11.70
C ASP A 85 -5.04 -0.24 -10.94
N LEU A 86 -4.92 0.21 -9.70
CA LEU A 86 -3.72 -0.05 -8.90
C LEU A 86 -3.64 -1.50 -8.40
N HIS A 87 -4.78 -2.13 -8.13
CA HIS A 87 -4.80 -3.56 -7.83
C HIS A 87 -4.24 -4.36 -9.00
N ARG A 88 -4.70 -4.06 -10.21
CA ARG A 88 -4.19 -4.70 -11.43
C ARG A 88 -2.69 -4.48 -11.63
N ALA A 89 -2.24 -3.24 -11.46
CA ALA A 89 -0.82 -2.88 -11.62
C ALA A 89 0.06 -3.61 -10.58
N ALA A 90 -0.39 -3.69 -9.35
CA ALA A 90 0.33 -4.38 -8.28
C ALA A 90 0.44 -5.89 -8.53
N LEU A 91 -0.64 -6.52 -8.98
CA LEU A 91 -0.61 -7.95 -9.34
C LEU A 91 0.38 -8.20 -10.49
N ALA A 92 0.40 -7.34 -11.50
CA ALA A 92 1.34 -7.45 -12.62
C ALA A 92 2.79 -7.26 -12.19
N ALA A 93 3.03 -6.61 -11.05
CA ALA A 93 4.37 -6.31 -10.54
C ALA A 93 4.85 -7.28 -9.45
N GLY A 94 4.24 -8.45 -9.34
CA GLY A 94 4.70 -9.51 -8.42
C GLY A 94 3.80 -9.74 -7.21
N GLY A 95 2.69 -9.02 -7.10
CA GLY A 95 1.73 -9.25 -6.04
C GLY A 95 0.86 -10.47 -6.27
N SER A 96 0.19 -10.93 -5.21
CA SER A 96 -0.82 -11.98 -5.29
C SER A 96 -2.15 -11.48 -4.73
N ASP A 97 -3.26 -11.95 -5.32
CA ASP A 97 -4.60 -11.52 -4.96
C ASP A 97 -5.04 -12.15 -3.63
N GLU A 98 -5.62 -11.33 -2.76
CA GLU A 98 -6.23 -11.75 -1.49
C GLU A 98 -7.69 -11.25 -1.38
N GLY A 99 -8.22 -10.60 -2.41
CA GLY A 99 -9.58 -10.09 -2.46
C GLY A 99 -9.75 -9.06 -3.56
N GLN A 100 -10.53 -9.41 -4.58
CA GLN A 100 -10.78 -8.55 -5.73
C GLN A 100 -11.41 -7.20 -5.31
N PRO A 101 -11.15 -6.11 -6.06
CA PRO A 101 -11.79 -4.82 -5.80
C PRO A 101 -13.31 -4.94 -5.76
N GLY A 102 -13.91 -4.40 -4.71
CA GLY A 102 -15.36 -4.43 -4.54
C GLY A 102 -15.79 -3.95 -3.17
N PHE A 103 -17.10 -3.96 -2.97
CA PHE A 103 -17.69 -3.68 -1.68
C PHE A 103 -17.59 -4.91 -0.76
N ARG A 104 -17.78 -4.67 0.54
CA ARG A 104 -17.85 -5.73 1.56
C ARG A 104 -19.10 -5.48 2.40
N ASP A 105 -19.92 -6.50 2.60
CA ASP A 105 -21.22 -6.37 3.27
C ASP A 105 -21.10 -5.84 4.70
N ALA A 106 -19.99 -6.16 5.36
CA ALA A 106 -19.76 -5.76 6.75
C ALA A 106 -19.41 -4.28 6.91
N TYR A 107 -19.11 -3.57 5.82
CA TYR A 107 -18.61 -2.19 5.87
C TYR A 107 -19.59 -1.20 5.25
N GLY A 108 -19.29 0.09 5.36
CA GLY A 108 -20.14 1.15 4.86
C GLY A 108 -20.42 1.07 3.36
N PRO A 109 -21.49 1.73 2.87
CA PRO A 109 -21.95 1.57 1.49
C PRO A 109 -20.98 2.10 0.43
N ASN A 110 -20.09 3.02 0.77
CA ASN A 110 -19.05 3.52 -0.14
C ASN A 110 -17.67 2.92 0.14
N PHE A 111 -17.55 2.02 1.09
CA PHE A 111 -16.29 1.38 1.44
C PHE A 111 -15.94 0.35 0.35
N PHE A 112 -15.04 0.74 -0.54
CA PHE A 112 -14.61 -0.04 -1.69
C PHE A 112 -13.14 -0.42 -1.49
N VAL A 113 -12.83 -1.71 -1.51
CA VAL A 113 -11.52 -2.20 -1.08
C VAL A 113 -11.08 -3.39 -1.92
N SER A 114 -9.76 -3.52 -2.07
CA SER A 114 -9.12 -4.73 -2.57
C SER A 114 -8.00 -5.14 -1.61
N TYR A 115 -7.70 -6.42 -1.59
CA TYR A 115 -6.64 -6.98 -0.77
C TYR A 115 -5.65 -7.74 -1.66
N LEU A 116 -4.37 -7.60 -1.33
CA LEU A 116 -3.30 -8.30 -2.05
C LEU A 116 -2.11 -8.50 -1.11
N ARG A 117 -1.17 -9.32 -1.56
CA ARG A 117 0.09 -9.50 -0.84
C ARG A 117 1.24 -9.06 -1.72
N ASP A 118 2.24 -8.45 -1.08
CA ASP A 118 3.49 -8.15 -1.74
C ASP A 118 4.30 -9.44 -1.97
N PRO A 119 5.45 -9.39 -2.68
CA PRO A 119 6.24 -10.60 -2.94
C PRO A 119 6.74 -11.33 -1.69
N GLN A 120 6.86 -10.64 -0.56
CA GLN A 120 7.25 -11.24 0.72
C GLN A 120 6.06 -11.86 1.47
N GLY A 121 4.83 -11.54 1.05
CA GLY A 121 3.60 -11.98 1.70
C GLY A 121 2.97 -10.95 2.63
N ASN A 122 3.52 -9.74 2.73
CA ASN A 122 2.90 -8.66 3.51
C ASN A 122 1.54 -8.29 2.92
N LYS A 123 0.51 -8.22 3.76
CA LYS A 123 -0.85 -7.91 3.31
C LYS A 123 -1.04 -6.41 3.16
N ILE A 124 -1.60 -6.04 2.02
CA ILE A 124 -1.87 -4.65 1.62
C ILE A 124 -3.35 -4.54 1.27
N ALA A 125 -3.97 -3.42 1.62
CA ALA A 125 -5.28 -3.04 1.10
C ALA A 125 -5.16 -1.77 0.28
N LEU A 126 -5.95 -1.69 -0.79
CA LEU A 126 -6.20 -0.47 -1.53
C LEU A 126 -7.67 -0.13 -1.34
N PHE A 127 -7.96 1.07 -0.88
CA PHE A 127 -9.30 1.39 -0.41
C PHE A 127 -9.73 2.78 -0.85
N SER A 128 -11.01 2.94 -1.12
CA SER A 128 -11.65 4.24 -1.33
C SER A 128 -12.99 4.30 -0.62
N ASN A 129 -13.29 5.45 -0.04
CA ASN A 129 -14.57 5.72 0.58
C ASN A 129 -15.17 7.02 0.00
N ASN A 130 -14.99 7.22 -1.30
CA ASN A 130 -15.41 8.43 -1.99
C ASN A 130 -16.95 8.48 -2.09
N PRO A 131 -17.62 9.45 -1.44
CA PRO A 131 -19.07 9.53 -1.47
C PRO A 131 -19.65 9.93 -2.83
N ASN A 132 -18.81 10.40 -3.76
CA ASN A 132 -19.23 10.76 -5.11
C ASN A 132 -19.24 9.56 -6.07
N ASP A 133 -18.65 8.45 -5.66
CA ASP A 133 -18.72 7.20 -6.42
C ASP A 133 -20.03 6.46 -6.12
N PRO A 134 -20.45 5.53 -7.01
CA PRO A 134 -21.60 4.70 -6.73
C PRO A 134 -21.45 3.93 -5.42
N SER A 135 -22.52 3.95 -4.61
CA SER A 135 -22.52 3.12 -3.38
C SER A 135 -22.96 1.68 -3.70
N ARG A 136 -22.71 0.78 -2.73
CA ARG A 136 -23.18 -0.59 -2.79
C ARG A 136 -24.70 -0.68 -2.97
N ASP A 137 -25.42 0.27 -2.40
CA ASP A 137 -26.87 0.26 -2.37
C ASP A 137 -27.52 1.03 -3.56
N GLY A 138 -26.70 1.48 -4.47
CA GLY A 138 -27.12 2.15 -5.69
C GLY A 138 -26.88 3.64 -5.69
#